data_1e08e3b8ebc28d084d55380b1b2a4d65
#
_entry.id   1e08e3b8ebc28d084d55380b1b2a4d65
#
_cell.length_a   1.000
_cell.length_b   1.000
_cell.length_c   1.000
_cell.angle_alpha   90.00
_cell.angle_beta   90.00
_cell.angle_gamma   90.00
#
_symmetry.space_group_name_H-M   'P 1'
#
loop_
_entity.id
_entity.type
_entity.pdbx_description
1 polymer ?
#
loop_
_entity_poly.entity_id
_entity_poly.type
_entity_poly.pdbx_seq_one_letter_code
_entity_poly.pdbx_strand_id
1 'polypeptide(L)'
;MKNKILDNLPSIFVVLVFLFGMTLTWNHAKSENHLPPTPEPEFDFWWSNMPSVCGMKPEVVKWLDKHKFVPVSISFGRDGGVNTGEIVYVVTLFTNNNYEQTVTVETPNGSEVCILYKTFDMKLNPNLGKQGLTL
;
A
#
# COMPACT_ATOMS: atom_id res chain seq x y z
N MET A 1 -30.06 63.73 -8.76
CA MET A 1 -29.25 62.62 -9.33
C MET A 1 -29.29 61.48 -8.35
N LYS A 2 -30.16 60.47 -8.52
CA LYS A 2 -30.22 59.28 -7.65
C LYS A 2 -29.01 58.38 -8.02
N ASN A 3 -28.28 57.98 -6.99
CA ASN A 3 -27.06 57.18 -7.13
C ASN A 3 -27.39 55.81 -7.74
N LYS A 4 -27.11 55.61 -9.01
CA LYS A 4 -27.20 54.36 -9.75
C LYS A 4 -26.27 53.24 -9.19
N ILE A 5 -25.49 53.57 -8.17
CA ILE A 5 -24.57 52.61 -7.54
C ILE A 5 -25.33 51.72 -6.53
N LEU A 6 -26.43 52.19 -5.92
CA LEU A 6 -27.17 51.43 -4.94
C LEU A 6 -28.03 50.30 -5.54
N ASP A 7 -28.48 50.48 -6.78
CA ASP A 7 -29.38 49.53 -7.46
C ASP A 7 -28.60 48.25 -7.93
N ASN A 8 -27.27 48.32 -8.05
CA ASN A 8 -26.43 47.21 -8.47
C ASN A 8 -25.71 46.47 -7.30
N LEU A 9 -25.95 46.92 -6.06
CA LEU A 9 -25.31 46.33 -4.86
C LEU A 9 -25.54 44.82 -4.72
N PRO A 10 -26.78 44.29 -4.91
CA PRO A 10 -26.99 42.84 -4.79
C PRO A 10 -26.26 42.02 -5.85
N SER A 11 -26.12 42.58 -7.07
CA SER A 11 -25.44 41.90 -8.18
C SER A 11 -23.93 41.83 -7.98
N ILE A 12 -23.33 42.88 -7.42
CA ILE A 12 -21.89 42.90 -7.08
C ILE A 12 -21.58 41.93 -5.96
N PHE A 13 -22.47 41.78 -4.97
CA PHE A 13 -22.29 40.84 -3.85
C PHE A 13 -22.32 39.39 -4.32
N VAL A 14 -23.22 39.02 -5.21
CA VAL A 14 -23.31 37.68 -5.80
C VAL A 14 -22.04 37.34 -6.58
N VAL A 15 -21.51 38.29 -7.40
CA VAL A 15 -20.27 38.06 -8.16
C VAL A 15 -19.06 37.85 -7.23
N LEU A 16 -18.97 38.66 -6.15
CA LEU A 16 -17.88 38.50 -5.15
C LEU A 16 -17.94 37.16 -4.42
N VAL A 17 -19.14 36.71 -4.05
CA VAL A 17 -19.30 35.39 -3.39
C VAL A 17 -18.92 34.25 -4.35
N PHE A 18 -19.26 34.36 -5.65
CA PHE A 18 -18.87 33.38 -6.66
C PHE A 18 -17.35 33.34 -6.88
N LEU A 19 -16.71 34.50 -6.96
CA LEU A 19 -15.25 34.58 -7.13
C LEU A 19 -14.50 34.05 -5.89
N PHE A 20 -15.01 34.33 -4.69
CA PHE A 20 -14.43 33.80 -3.44
C PHE A 20 -14.65 32.30 -3.30
N GLY A 21 -15.80 31.78 -3.72
CA GLY A 21 -16.11 30.35 -3.75
C GLY A 21 -15.20 29.59 -4.70
N MET A 22 -14.91 30.12 -5.89
CA MET A 22 -14.00 29.49 -6.85
C MET A 22 -12.54 29.42 -6.37
N THR A 23 -12.07 30.43 -5.62
CA THR A 23 -10.70 30.41 -5.09
C THR A 23 -10.51 29.41 -3.96
N LEU A 24 -11.57 29.16 -3.17
CA LEU A 24 -11.53 28.15 -2.10
C LEU A 24 -11.53 26.71 -2.65
N THR A 25 -12.28 26.45 -3.73
CA THR A 25 -12.32 25.10 -4.33
C THR A 25 -11.02 24.77 -5.10
N TRP A 26 -10.32 25.75 -5.61
CA TRP A 26 -9.05 25.50 -6.34
C TRP A 26 -7.89 25.15 -5.42
N ASN A 27 -7.93 25.56 -4.15
CA ASN A 27 -6.90 25.21 -3.18
C ASN A 27 -7.08 23.80 -2.59
N HIS A 28 -8.27 23.19 -2.70
CA HIS A 28 -8.51 21.81 -2.26
C HIS A 28 -8.25 20.75 -3.34
N ALA A 29 -8.01 21.15 -4.58
CA ALA A 29 -7.72 20.21 -5.67
C ALA A 29 -6.23 19.89 -5.86
N LYS A 30 -5.36 20.30 -4.94
CA LYS A 30 -4.05 19.65 -4.79
C LYS A 30 -4.27 18.34 -4.06
N SER A 31 -4.71 17.32 -4.79
CA SER A 31 -4.41 15.94 -4.46
C SER A 31 -2.89 15.88 -4.37
N GLU A 32 -2.36 15.90 -3.15
CA GLU A 32 -1.02 15.44 -2.91
C GLU A 32 -1.02 13.98 -3.36
N ASN A 33 -0.47 13.76 -4.57
CA ASN A 33 0.03 12.44 -4.92
C ASN A 33 1.04 12.12 -3.83
N HIS A 34 0.62 11.38 -2.80
CA HIS A 34 1.51 10.72 -1.89
C HIS A 34 2.24 9.64 -2.69
N LEU A 35 3.14 10.08 -3.57
CA LEU A 35 4.26 9.26 -3.94
C LEU A 35 4.98 8.96 -2.63
N PRO A 36 5.27 7.68 -2.36
CA PRO A 36 6.05 7.35 -1.18
C PRO A 36 7.27 8.26 -1.14
N PRO A 37 7.68 8.74 0.05
CA PRO A 37 8.81 9.64 0.16
C PRO A 37 9.97 9.03 -0.62
N THR A 38 10.49 9.80 -1.57
CA THR A 38 11.67 9.39 -2.33
C THR A 38 12.74 9.03 -1.28
N PRO A 39 13.25 7.79 -1.25
CA PRO A 39 14.29 7.44 -0.29
C PRO A 39 15.42 8.43 -0.41
N GLU A 40 15.92 8.90 0.72
CA GLU A 40 17.09 9.78 0.74
C GLU A 40 18.25 9.12 -0.04
N PRO A 41 19.08 9.89 -0.75
CA PRO A 41 20.04 9.40 -1.74
C PRO A 41 21.23 8.63 -1.16
N GLU A 42 21.14 8.12 0.06
CA GLU A 42 22.17 7.28 0.69
C GLU A 42 22.20 5.86 0.08
N PHE A 43 21.10 5.43 -0.56
CA PHE A 43 20.98 4.12 -1.18
C PHE A 43 20.41 4.24 -2.59
N ASP A 44 21.06 3.59 -3.55
CA ASP A 44 20.69 3.59 -4.97
C ASP A 44 19.57 2.54 -5.21
N PHE A 45 18.37 2.81 -4.66
CA PHE A 45 17.19 1.96 -4.82
C PHE A 45 16.39 2.38 -6.04
N TRP A 46 15.90 1.40 -6.80
CA TRP A 46 14.96 1.62 -7.89
C TRP A 46 13.72 0.76 -7.75
N TRP A 47 12.60 1.27 -8.25
CA TRP A 47 11.37 0.50 -8.32
C TRP A 47 11.48 -0.57 -9.41
N SER A 48 11.12 -1.82 -9.07
CA SER A 48 11.05 -2.94 -10.01
C SER A 48 9.66 -3.53 -10.01
N ASN A 49 9.17 -3.90 -11.18
CA ASN A 49 7.92 -4.65 -11.31
C ASN A 49 8.23 -6.14 -11.14
N MET A 50 7.77 -6.71 -10.05
CA MET A 50 7.84 -8.15 -9.80
C MET A 50 6.55 -8.81 -10.29
N PRO A 51 6.62 -9.83 -11.18
CA PRO A 51 5.43 -10.55 -11.58
C PRO A 51 4.82 -11.27 -10.37
N SER A 52 3.52 -11.09 -10.17
CA SER A 52 2.76 -11.78 -9.14
C SER A 52 1.55 -12.49 -9.77
N VAL A 53 1.11 -13.59 -9.16
CA VAL A 53 -0.11 -14.30 -9.55
C VAL A 53 -1.15 -14.08 -8.48
N CYS A 54 -2.23 -13.39 -8.82
CA CYS A 54 -3.28 -13.04 -7.88
C CYS A 54 -4.55 -13.85 -8.14
N GLY A 55 -5.30 -14.12 -7.09
CA GLY A 55 -6.57 -14.80 -7.17
C GLY A 55 -7.42 -14.54 -5.92
N MET A 56 -8.67 -14.99 -5.99
CA MET A 56 -9.55 -14.97 -4.82
C MET A 56 -8.99 -15.86 -3.73
N LYS A 57 -9.08 -15.44 -2.49
CA LYS A 57 -8.50 -16.15 -1.33
C LYS A 57 -8.82 -17.66 -1.29
N PRO A 58 -10.06 -18.13 -1.52
CA PRO A 58 -10.36 -19.56 -1.51
C PRO A 58 -9.57 -20.37 -2.53
N GLU A 59 -9.30 -19.79 -3.71
CA GLU A 59 -8.55 -20.49 -4.77
C GLU A 59 -7.06 -20.58 -4.44
N VAL A 60 -6.51 -19.50 -3.88
CA VAL A 60 -5.10 -19.49 -3.44
C VAL A 60 -4.89 -20.45 -2.27
N VAL A 61 -5.80 -20.47 -1.28
CA VAL A 61 -5.76 -21.43 -0.17
C VAL A 61 -5.83 -22.85 -0.69
N LYS A 62 -6.74 -23.18 -1.59
CA LYS A 62 -6.84 -24.49 -2.23
C LYS A 62 -5.55 -24.90 -2.96
N TRP A 63 -4.88 -23.93 -3.59
CA TRP A 63 -3.58 -24.18 -4.22
C TRP A 63 -2.49 -24.46 -3.19
N LEU A 64 -2.42 -23.69 -2.10
CA LEU A 64 -1.48 -23.89 -1.00
C LEU A 64 -1.68 -25.29 -0.37
N ASP A 65 -2.91 -25.67 -0.08
CA ASP A 65 -3.25 -26.98 0.49
C ASP A 65 -2.87 -28.14 -0.43
N LYS A 66 -3.16 -28.01 -1.75
CA LYS A 66 -2.78 -28.99 -2.76
C LYS A 66 -1.27 -29.24 -2.78
N HIS A 67 -0.47 -28.19 -2.58
CA HIS A 67 0.98 -28.27 -2.58
C HIS A 67 1.57 -28.45 -1.17
N LYS A 68 0.70 -28.66 -0.15
CA LYS A 68 1.07 -28.92 1.25
C LYS A 68 1.91 -27.81 1.86
N PHE A 69 1.66 -26.57 1.47
CA PHE A 69 2.28 -25.41 2.07
C PHE A 69 1.67 -25.11 3.43
N VAL A 70 2.53 -24.90 4.42
CA VAL A 70 2.15 -24.49 5.79
C VAL A 70 2.74 -23.10 6.07
N PRO A 71 2.02 -22.22 6.76
CA PRO A 71 2.52 -20.92 7.11
C PRO A 71 3.65 -21.03 8.14
N VAL A 72 4.73 -20.27 7.93
CA VAL A 72 5.89 -20.20 8.81
C VAL A 72 5.94 -18.88 9.56
N SER A 73 5.60 -17.79 8.88
CA SER A 73 5.56 -16.46 9.48
C SER A 73 4.50 -15.60 8.84
N ILE A 74 3.96 -14.68 9.63
CA ILE A 74 3.00 -13.65 9.19
C ILE A 74 3.57 -12.30 9.63
N SER A 75 3.52 -11.35 8.73
CA SER A 75 3.91 -9.96 8.99
C SER A 75 2.91 -8.99 8.38
N PHE A 76 2.91 -7.76 8.85
CA PHE A 76 1.95 -6.74 8.45
C PHE A 76 2.67 -5.57 7.81
N GLY A 77 2.30 -5.25 6.57
CA GLY A 77 2.65 -3.99 5.96
C GLY A 77 1.73 -2.89 6.45
N ARG A 78 2.31 -1.78 6.86
CA ARG A 78 1.58 -0.66 7.45
C ARG A 78 1.77 0.60 6.63
N ASP A 79 0.75 1.44 6.64
CA ASP A 79 0.82 2.73 5.97
C ASP A 79 1.95 3.60 6.53
N GLY A 80 2.60 4.37 5.65
CA GLY A 80 3.73 5.22 5.98
C GLY A 80 5.01 4.48 6.42
N GLY A 81 5.05 3.13 6.35
CA GLY A 81 6.22 2.34 6.76
C GLY A 81 6.53 2.40 8.25
N VAL A 82 5.57 2.83 9.09
CA VAL A 82 5.73 2.96 10.54
C VAL A 82 4.92 1.89 11.28
N ASN A 83 5.40 1.45 12.43
CA ASN A 83 4.79 0.38 13.20
C ASN A 83 3.40 0.73 13.80
N THR A 84 3.03 1.99 13.84
CA THR A 84 1.73 2.51 14.30
C THR A 84 0.75 2.78 13.18
N GLY A 85 1.18 2.67 11.90
CA GLY A 85 0.31 2.87 10.73
C GLY A 85 -0.79 1.82 10.64
N GLU A 86 -1.84 2.12 9.88
CA GLU A 86 -2.90 1.18 9.55
C GLU A 86 -2.34 -0.01 8.76
N ILE A 87 -2.88 -1.21 8.99
CA ILE A 87 -2.48 -2.40 8.25
C ILE A 87 -3.05 -2.28 6.83
N VAL A 88 -2.17 -2.21 5.84
CA VAL A 88 -2.53 -2.07 4.42
C VAL A 88 -2.35 -3.37 3.63
N TYR A 89 -1.58 -4.32 4.16
CA TYR A 89 -1.49 -5.68 3.61
C TYR A 89 -0.91 -6.64 4.65
N VAL A 90 -1.17 -7.93 4.42
CA VAL A 90 -0.63 -9.03 5.23
C VAL A 90 0.30 -9.86 4.36
N VAL A 91 1.52 -10.09 4.82
CA VAL A 91 2.50 -10.93 4.14
C VAL A 91 2.64 -12.23 4.90
N THR A 92 2.48 -13.35 4.21
CA THR A 92 2.65 -14.68 4.81
C THR A 92 3.71 -15.47 4.05
N LEU A 93 4.70 -15.97 4.78
CA LEU A 93 5.68 -16.90 4.27
C LEU A 93 5.20 -18.33 4.55
N PHE A 94 5.22 -19.16 3.53
CA PHE A 94 4.87 -20.58 3.59
C PHE A 94 6.06 -21.46 3.20
N THR A 95 6.08 -22.66 3.73
CA THR A 95 7.01 -23.72 3.34
C THR A 95 6.30 -25.07 3.23
N ASN A 96 6.91 -26.02 2.56
CA ASN A 96 6.43 -27.40 2.50
C ASN A 96 7.56 -28.42 2.75
N ASN A 97 7.22 -29.69 2.82
CA ASN A 97 8.17 -30.76 3.08
C ASN A 97 9.17 -31.03 1.92
N ASN A 98 8.94 -30.39 0.76
CA ASN A 98 9.85 -30.49 -0.40
C ASN A 98 10.89 -29.38 -0.39
N TYR A 99 11.04 -28.64 0.72
CA TYR A 99 11.93 -27.49 0.82
C TYR A 99 11.62 -26.37 -0.18
N GLU A 100 10.34 -26.25 -0.54
CA GLU A 100 9.84 -25.13 -1.33
C GLU A 100 9.34 -24.02 -0.41
N GLN A 101 9.48 -22.78 -0.85
CA GLN A 101 8.93 -21.61 -0.17
C GLN A 101 8.05 -20.81 -1.12
N THR A 102 7.02 -20.19 -0.57
CA THR A 102 6.22 -19.20 -1.26
C THR A 102 5.84 -18.07 -0.33
N VAL A 103 5.70 -16.87 -0.89
CA VAL A 103 5.23 -15.69 -0.15
C VAL A 103 3.96 -15.21 -0.78
N THR A 104 2.98 -14.95 0.05
CA THR A 104 1.72 -14.33 -0.35
C THR A 104 1.56 -12.95 0.26
N VAL A 105 0.88 -12.08 -0.47
CA VAL A 105 0.40 -10.78 0.03
C VAL A 105 -1.11 -10.75 -0.08
N GLU A 106 -1.77 -10.43 1.00
CA GLU A 106 -3.22 -10.35 1.12
C GLU A 106 -3.64 -8.93 1.48
N THR A 107 -4.68 -8.43 0.85
CA THR A 107 -5.32 -7.15 1.22
C THR A 107 -6.05 -7.28 2.55
N PRO A 108 -6.21 -6.20 3.36
CA PRO A 108 -6.84 -6.29 4.69
C PRO A 108 -8.27 -6.80 4.65
N ASN A 109 -9.00 -6.59 3.57
CA ASN A 109 -10.35 -7.12 3.39
C ASN A 109 -10.39 -8.64 3.13
N GLY A 110 -9.23 -9.27 2.91
CA GLY A 110 -9.09 -10.70 2.75
C GLY A 110 -9.74 -11.29 1.49
N SER A 111 -10.12 -10.47 0.52
CA SER A 111 -10.79 -10.94 -0.70
C SER A 111 -9.82 -11.48 -1.74
N GLU A 112 -8.67 -10.88 -1.86
CA GLU A 112 -7.65 -11.18 -2.87
C GLU A 112 -6.32 -11.49 -2.23
N VAL A 113 -5.62 -12.48 -2.78
CA VAL A 113 -4.29 -12.91 -2.35
C VAL A 113 -3.40 -13.02 -3.57
N CYS A 114 -2.22 -12.43 -3.51
CA CYS A 114 -1.21 -12.52 -4.55
C CYS A 114 -0.04 -13.39 -4.08
N ILE A 115 0.36 -14.34 -4.90
CA ILE A 115 1.60 -15.11 -4.74
C ILE A 115 2.70 -14.31 -5.41
N LEU A 116 3.68 -13.85 -4.62
CA LEU A 116 4.78 -13.05 -5.14
C LEU A 116 5.86 -13.90 -5.79
N TYR A 117 6.20 -15.02 -5.18
CA TYR A 117 7.17 -15.96 -5.72
C TYR A 117 6.99 -17.36 -5.11
N LYS A 118 7.56 -18.34 -5.80
CA LYS A 118 7.81 -19.69 -5.31
C LYS A 118 9.29 -20.01 -5.54
N THR A 119 9.96 -20.51 -4.52
CA THR A 119 11.35 -20.95 -4.59
C THR A 119 11.46 -22.43 -4.29
N PHE A 120 12.58 -23.03 -4.68
CA PHE A 120 12.89 -24.45 -4.51
C PHE A 120 14.19 -24.59 -3.73
N ASP A 121 14.45 -25.78 -3.20
CA ASP A 121 15.71 -26.13 -2.53
C ASP A 121 16.09 -25.19 -1.38
N MET A 122 15.09 -24.80 -0.56
CA MET A 122 15.33 -23.97 0.60
C MET A 122 16.38 -24.60 1.51
N LYS A 123 17.43 -23.83 1.82
CA LYS A 123 18.42 -24.21 2.82
C LYS A 123 18.33 -23.26 4.00
N LEU A 124 18.08 -23.81 5.18
CA LEU A 124 18.15 -23.02 6.41
C LEU A 124 19.62 -22.66 6.67
N ASN A 125 19.88 -21.38 6.95
CA ASN A 125 21.20 -20.95 7.38
C ASN A 125 21.49 -21.59 8.77
N PRO A 126 22.50 -22.46 8.92
CA PRO A 126 22.80 -23.14 10.18
C PRO A 126 23.22 -22.16 11.30
N ASN A 127 23.51 -20.92 10.95
CA ASN A 127 23.87 -19.87 11.89
C ASN A 127 22.69 -18.95 12.26
N LEU A 128 21.48 -19.22 11.73
CA LEU A 128 20.26 -18.45 11.97
C LEU A 128 19.79 -18.69 13.42
N GLY A 129 20.38 -18.22 14.37
CA GLY A 129 20.11 -18.41 15.81
C GLY A 129 21.36 -18.25 16.67
N LYS A 130 22.55 -18.22 16.04
CA LYS A 130 23.81 -17.95 16.72
C LYS A 130 24.23 -16.49 16.63
N GLN A 131 23.75 -15.77 15.63
CA GLN A 131 23.88 -14.32 15.54
C GLN A 131 22.56 -13.74 15.99
N GLY A 132 22.52 -13.20 17.21
CA GLY A 132 21.42 -12.34 17.60
C GLY A 132 21.28 -11.28 16.52
N LEU A 133 20.14 -11.29 15.82
CA LEU A 133 19.75 -10.15 14.99
C LEU A 133 19.59 -8.97 15.95
N THR A 134 20.65 -8.19 16.08
CA THR A 134 20.55 -6.81 16.53
C THR A 134 20.04 -6.02 15.32
N LEU A 135 18.70 -5.86 15.28
CA LEU A 135 18.04 -4.86 14.46
C LEU A 135 18.26 -3.49 15.11
#